data_6eadc4f47d7cf6a3f03a919f924c44a0
#
_entry.id   6eadc4f47d7cf6a3f03a919f924c44a0
#
_cell.length_a   1.000
_cell.length_b   1.000
_cell.length_c   1.000
_cell.angle_alpha   90.00
_cell.angle_beta   90.00
_cell.angle_gamma   90.00
#
_symmetry.space_group_name_H-M   'P 1'
#
loop_
_entity.id
_entity.type
_entity.pdbx_description
1 polymer ?
#
loop_
_entity_poly.entity_id
_entity_poly.type
_entity_poly.pdbx_seq_one_letter_code
_entity_poly.pdbx_strand_id
1 'polypeptide(L)'
;MKTVIRYGIAALALAAGIGGAQALTLDEVKSAGYIQGATANELPYGYMKEDGSAAGIGPDVAIAVLKRMGINEVNWTVTPFGTLIPGLKARRFAFAAAEQNISPERCKQVSFTEPNSSYGEGLLVKKGNPKKLTTYADIAKDPSLKVAVVSGANNIDFLRAVGVKDSQIVIIQANADAPSTVQSRVDAYAATELTVSKLVEGSQGVEQVKPFTDPIVDGKPVRNYGGFAFRPEDKELHDAFNKELVDFRKTEDYQKILMSYGLSAESIKAAAAKNVADLCAGK
;
A
#
# COMPACT_ATOMS: atom_id res chain seq x y z
N MET A 1 -27.25 40.07 66.30
CA MET A 1 -27.43 38.74 65.68
C MET A 1 -26.87 38.79 64.30
N LYS A 2 -25.72 38.17 64.04
CA LYS A 2 -25.10 38.13 62.71
C LYS A 2 -25.17 36.68 62.19
N THR A 3 -25.99 36.44 61.20
CA THR A 3 -26.18 35.12 60.56
C THR A 3 -25.09 34.90 59.60
N VAL A 4 -24.24 33.84 59.80
CA VAL A 4 -23.19 33.43 58.90
C VAL A 4 -23.75 32.31 57.99
N ILE A 5 -23.90 32.63 56.69
CA ILE A 5 -24.28 31.65 55.65
C ILE A 5 -22.99 30.94 55.18
N ARG A 6 -22.91 29.62 55.43
CA ARG A 6 -21.84 28.74 54.93
C ARG A 6 -22.24 28.22 53.54
N TYR A 7 -21.51 28.65 52.49
CA TYR A 7 -21.61 28.03 51.18
C TYR A 7 -20.75 26.77 51.14
N GLY A 8 -21.41 25.62 51.02
CA GLY A 8 -20.71 24.36 50.73
C GLY A 8 -20.37 24.30 49.25
N ILE A 9 -19.06 24.24 48.94
CA ILE A 9 -18.57 23.99 47.58
C ILE A 9 -18.60 22.50 47.37
N ALA A 10 -19.56 22.00 46.58
CA ALA A 10 -19.57 20.63 46.08
C ALA A 10 -18.55 20.52 44.93
N ALA A 11 -17.41 19.89 45.20
CA ALA A 11 -16.46 19.55 44.18
C ALA A 11 -17.00 18.39 43.32
N LEU A 12 -17.47 18.70 42.12
CA LEU A 12 -17.82 17.72 41.10
C LEU A 12 -16.50 17.14 40.57
N ALA A 13 -16.11 15.95 41.01
CA ALA A 13 -15.01 15.19 40.43
C ALA A 13 -15.43 14.74 39.01
N LEU A 14 -14.97 15.44 37.97
CA LEU A 14 -15.00 14.95 36.61
C LEU A 14 -14.06 13.73 36.55
N ALA A 15 -14.62 12.52 36.61
CA ALA A 15 -13.92 11.31 36.20
C ALA A 15 -13.74 11.38 34.66
N ALA A 16 -12.61 11.92 34.22
CA ALA A 16 -12.16 11.78 32.87
C ALA A 16 -11.88 10.29 32.67
N GLY A 17 -12.85 9.57 32.14
CA GLY A 17 -12.65 8.22 31.63
C GLY A 17 -11.56 8.28 30.58
N ILE A 18 -10.41 7.70 30.89
CA ILE A 18 -9.37 7.39 29.89
C ILE A 18 -10.01 6.33 28.98
N GLY A 19 -10.75 6.76 27.97
CA GLY A 19 -11.24 5.90 26.90
C GLY A 19 -10.02 5.34 26.17
N GLY A 20 -9.56 4.17 26.62
CA GLY A 20 -8.59 3.38 25.84
C GLY A 20 -9.15 3.23 24.43
N ALA A 21 -8.31 3.45 23.42
CA ALA A 21 -8.70 3.32 22.03
C ALA A 21 -9.21 1.89 21.79
N GLN A 22 -10.55 1.74 21.77
CA GLN A 22 -11.22 0.45 21.63
C GLN A 22 -10.97 -0.10 20.23
N ALA A 23 -10.72 -1.41 20.11
CA ALA A 23 -10.62 -2.12 18.85
C ALA A 23 -11.95 -2.03 18.09
N LEU A 24 -11.88 -1.88 16.78
CA LEU A 24 -13.07 -1.93 15.91
C LEU A 24 -13.48 -3.40 15.73
N THR A 25 -14.70 -3.72 16.13
CA THR A 25 -15.23 -5.08 16.04
C THR A 25 -16.01 -5.32 14.74
N LEU A 26 -16.14 -6.58 14.35
CA LEU A 26 -16.93 -6.97 13.18
C LEU A 26 -18.41 -6.62 13.34
N ASP A 27 -18.96 -6.79 14.56
CA ASP A 27 -20.36 -6.48 14.84
C ASP A 27 -20.65 -4.98 14.75
N GLU A 28 -19.73 -4.11 15.20
CA GLU A 28 -19.85 -2.66 15.01
C GLU A 28 -19.91 -2.29 13.54
N VAL A 29 -19.02 -2.85 12.71
CA VAL A 29 -18.99 -2.61 11.25
C VAL A 29 -20.26 -3.10 10.58
N LYS A 30 -20.75 -4.30 10.94
CA LYS A 30 -22.02 -4.84 10.40
C LYS A 30 -23.22 -4.01 10.81
N SER A 31 -23.26 -3.56 12.06
CA SER A 31 -24.35 -2.71 12.58
C SER A 31 -24.37 -1.34 11.93
N ALA A 32 -23.20 -0.77 11.62
CA ALA A 32 -23.07 0.48 10.87
C ALA A 32 -23.47 0.34 9.39
N GLY A 33 -23.33 -0.86 8.81
CA GLY A 33 -23.58 -1.14 7.41
C GLY A 33 -22.47 -0.70 6.45
N TYR A 34 -21.42 -0.06 6.95
CA TYR A 34 -20.29 0.42 6.16
C TYR A 34 -18.96 0.28 6.90
N ILE A 35 -17.86 0.38 6.15
CA ILE A 35 -16.49 0.41 6.69
C ILE A 35 -15.68 1.52 6.03
N GLN A 36 -14.73 2.11 6.76
CA GLN A 36 -13.79 3.09 6.23
C GLN A 36 -12.56 2.38 5.64
N GLY A 37 -12.33 2.54 4.33
CA GLY A 37 -11.16 2.03 3.62
C GLY A 37 -10.25 3.15 3.11
N ALA A 38 -8.98 2.84 2.85
CA ALA A 38 -8.07 3.79 2.23
C ALA A 38 -7.27 3.19 1.07
N THR A 39 -6.95 4.04 0.08
CA THR A 39 -6.06 3.73 -1.04
C THR A 39 -5.13 4.90 -1.34
N ALA A 40 -4.10 4.68 -2.18
CA ALA A 40 -3.04 5.65 -2.45
C ALA A 40 -3.12 6.36 -3.80
N ASN A 41 -4.21 6.17 -4.54
CA ASN A 41 -4.38 6.67 -5.91
C ASN A 41 -3.23 6.24 -6.85
N GLU A 42 -2.90 4.96 -6.80
CA GLU A 42 -1.85 4.33 -7.60
C GLU A 42 -2.43 3.27 -8.55
N LEU A 43 -2.36 3.52 -9.85
CA LEU A 43 -2.75 2.56 -10.89
C LEU A 43 -1.68 1.44 -10.99
N PRO A 44 -2.12 0.16 -11.09
CA PRO A 44 -3.48 -0.36 -11.03
C PRO A 44 -3.88 -0.85 -9.64
N TYR A 45 -3.12 -0.56 -8.59
CA TYR A 45 -3.27 -1.15 -7.25
C TYR A 45 -4.49 -0.64 -6.49
N GLY A 46 -4.73 0.68 -6.53
CA GLY A 46 -5.91 1.28 -5.91
C GLY A 46 -5.99 2.77 -6.22
N TYR A 47 -7.06 3.20 -6.85
CA TYR A 47 -7.26 4.56 -7.33
C TYR A 47 -8.74 4.95 -7.34
N MET A 48 -9.01 6.25 -7.50
CA MET A 48 -10.37 6.75 -7.68
C MET A 48 -10.65 6.98 -9.16
N LYS A 49 -11.82 6.51 -9.59
CA LYS A 49 -12.36 6.84 -10.91
C LYS A 49 -12.94 8.25 -10.93
N GLU A 50 -13.25 8.75 -12.12
CA GLU A 50 -13.89 10.07 -12.31
C GLU A 50 -15.27 10.19 -11.65
N ASP A 51 -15.99 9.06 -11.52
CA ASP A 51 -17.28 8.99 -10.84
C ASP A 51 -17.18 8.96 -9.30
N GLY A 52 -15.97 9.04 -8.76
CA GLY A 52 -15.70 9.00 -7.33
C GLY A 52 -15.69 7.61 -6.71
N SER A 53 -15.87 6.54 -7.48
CA SER A 53 -15.74 5.17 -6.97
C SER A 53 -14.28 4.74 -6.92
N ALA A 54 -13.92 3.95 -5.91
CA ALA A 54 -12.60 3.32 -5.85
C ALA A 54 -12.54 2.11 -6.78
N ALA A 55 -11.38 1.90 -7.38
CA ALA A 55 -11.09 0.76 -8.25
C ALA A 55 -9.62 0.34 -8.11
N GLY A 56 -9.28 -0.81 -8.66
CA GLY A 56 -7.93 -1.37 -8.61
C GLY A 56 -7.90 -2.72 -7.92
N ILE A 57 -6.75 -3.36 -7.93
CA ILE A 57 -6.54 -4.70 -7.35
C ILE A 57 -7.02 -4.74 -5.89
N GLY A 58 -6.56 -3.78 -5.07
CA GLY A 58 -6.92 -3.72 -3.65
C GLY A 58 -8.41 -3.42 -3.43
N PRO A 59 -8.95 -2.29 -3.92
CA PRO A 59 -10.35 -1.95 -3.71
C PRO A 59 -11.34 -3.00 -4.22
N ASP A 60 -11.14 -3.54 -5.42
CA ASP A 60 -12.10 -4.48 -6.00
C ASP A 60 -12.11 -5.83 -5.26
N VAL A 61 -10.94 -6.32 -4.84
CA VAL A 61 -10.86 -7.51 -3.99
C VAL A 61 -11.45 -7.24 -2.61
N ALA A 62 -11.15 -6.07 -2.00
CA ALA A 62 -11.70 -5.71 -0.70
C ALA A 62 -13.23 -5.64 -0.72
N ILE A 63 -13.81 -5.00 -1.74
CA ILE A 63 -15.27 -4.92 -1.93
C ILE A 63 -15.88 -6.33 -2.05
N ALA A 64 -15.26 -7.21 -2.84
CA ALA A 64 -15.74 -8.58 -3.00
C ALA A 64 -15.69 -9.38 -1.68
N VAL A 65 -14.60 -9.25 -0.91
CA VAL A 65 -14.45 -9.90 0.39
C VAL A 65 -15.45 -9.35 1.40
N LEU A 66 -15.59 -8.03 1.51
CA LEU A 66 -16.51 -7.37 2.44
C LEU A 66 -17.98 -7.72 2.16
N LYS A 67 -18.37 -7.81 0.88
CA LYS A 67 -19.69 -8.30 0.49
C LYS A 67 -19.99 -9.71 1.02
N ARG A 68 -19.01 -10.61 0.97
CA ARG A 68 -19.14 -11.98 1.50
C ARG A 68 -19.26 -11.99 3.03
N MET A 69 -18.73 -10.95 3.71
CA MET A 69 -18.89 -10.72 5.15
C MET A 69 -20.23 -10.03 5.50
N GLY A 70 -21.04 -9.63 4.50
CA GLY A 70 -22.29 -8.90 4.71
C GLY A 70 -22.13 -7.38 4.88
N ILE A 71 -20.97 -6.83 4.51
CA ILE A 71 -20.66 -5.39 4.54
C ILE A 71 -20.73 -4.88 3.09
N ASN A 72 -21.72 -4.03 2.78
CA ASN A 72 -22.01 -3.67 1.40
C ASN A 72 -21.47 -2.28 0.98
N GLU A 73 -21.04 -1.47 1.94
CA GLU A 73 -20.58 -0.11 1.67
C GLU A 73 -19.16 0.11 2.22
N VAL A 74 -18.32 0.73 1.40
CA VAL A 74 -16.97 1.18 1.80
C VAL A 74 -16.84 2.66 1.53
N ASN A 75 -16.59 3.42 2.57
CA ASN A 75 -16.27 4.85 2.46
C ASN A 75 -14.77 5.00 2.25
N TRP A 76 -14.37 5.40 1.04
CA TRP A 76 -12.97 5.45 0.65
C TRP A 76 -12.29 6.77 0.98
N THR A 77 -11.09 6.68 1.55
CA THR A 77 -10.15 7.80 1.73
C THR A 77 -8.97 7.62 0.80
N VAL A 78 -8.64 8.68 0.04
CA VAL A 78 -7.39 8.73 -0.73
C VAL A 78 -6.35 9.51 0.07
N THR A 79 -5.14 8.93 0.17
CA THR A 79 -4.04 9.54 0.92
C THR A 79 -2.71 9.20 0.26
N PRO A 80 -1.65 10.03 0.37
CA PRO A 80 -0.32 9.66 -0.12
C PRO A 80 0.14 8.32 0.42
N PHE A 81 0.81 7.50 -0.39
CA PHE A 81 1.19 6.13 -0.06
C PHE A 81 1.92 6.00 1.29
N GLY A 82 2.89 6.88 1.55
CA GLY A 82 3.65 6.88 2.81
C GLY A 82 2.83 7.25 4.05
N THR A 83 1.58 7.73 3.89
CA THR A 83 0.69 8.08 5.00
C THR A 83 -0.38 7.03 5.31
N LEU A 84 -0.42 5.92 4.57
CA LEU A 84 -1.38 4.83 4.81
C LEU A 84 -1.21 4.21 6.21
N ILE A 85 -0.02 3.74 6.56
CA ILE A 85 0.24 3.16 7.90
C ILE A 85 0.05 4.18 9.03
N PRO A 86 0.60 5.41 8.95
CA PRO A 86 0.27 6.48 9.90
C PRO A 86 -1.24 6.76 10.03
N GLY A 87 -1.98 6.75 8.92
CA GLY A 87 -3.43 6.95 8.91
C GLY A 87 -4.21 5.84 9.60
N LEU A 88 -3.82 4.57 9.41
CA LEU A 88 -4.36 3.41 10.15
C LEU A 88 -4.15 3.59 11.65
N LYS A 89 -2.92 3.88 12.07
CA LYS A 89 -2.56 4.10 13.49
C LYS A 89 -3.33 5.27 14.10
N ALA A 90 -3.60 6.31 13.31
CA ALA A 90 -4.40 7.47 13.70
C ALA A 90 -5.93 7.24 13.59
N ARG A 91 -6.39 6.01 13.28
CA ARG A 91 -7.80 5.61 13.14
C ARG A 91 -8.58 6.41 12.10
N ARG A 92 -7.94 6.94 11.07
CA ARG A 92 -8.60 7.68 9.97
C ARG A 92 -9.43 6.76 9.08
N PHE A 93 -9.07 5.48 9.04
CA PHE A 93 -9.76 4.40 8.32
C PHE A 93 -9.49 3.07 9.03
N ALA A 94 -10.28 2.05 8.72
CA ALA A 94 -10.20 0.74 9.35
C ALA A 94 -9.17 -0.18 8.67
N PHE A 95 -9.02 -0.06 7.35
CA PHE A 95 -8.06 -0.86 6.58
C PHE A 95 -7.47 -0.07 5.41
N ALA A 96 -6.31 -0.52 4.93
CA ALA A 96 -5.67 0.00 3.71
C ALA A 96 -5.69 -1.07 2.61
N ALA A 97 -6.13 -0.66 1.40
CA ALA A 97 -6.27 -1.50 0.20
C ALA A 97 -5.43 -0.91 -0.94
N ALA A 98 -4.12 -0.86 -0.75
CA ALA A 98 -3.16 -0.28 -1.70
C ALA A 98 -2.05 -1.26 -2.07
N GLU A 99 -2.28 -2.57 -1.88
CA GLU A 99 -1.31 -3.63 -2.18
C GLU A 99 0.09 -3.33 -1.63
N GLN A 100 0.16 -2.77 -0.39
CA GLN A 100 1.43 -2.49 0.25
C GLN A 100 2.23 -3.78 0.43
N ASN A 101 3.47 -3.79 -0.03
CA ASN A 101 4.37 -4.93 0.14
C ASN A 101 4.49 -5.32 1.61
N ILE A 102 4.23 -6.59 1.92
CA ILE A 102 4.38 -7.17 3.25
C ILE A 102 5.88 -7.28 3.54
N SER A 103 6.36 -6.57 4.55
CA SER A 103 7.76 -6.58 4.97
C SER A 103 7.88 -6.63 6.49
N PRO A 104 9.02 -7.12 7.04
CA PRO A 104 9.25 -7.16 8.48
C PRO A 104 9.02 -5.81 9.18
N GLU A 105 9.47 -4.69 8.56
CA GLU A 105 9.34 -3.35 9.13
C GLU A 105 7.89 -2.89 9.21
N ARG A 106 7.09 -3.19 8.19
CA ARG A 106 5.66 -2.85 8.17
C ARG A 106 4.86 -3.74 9.11
N CYS A 107 5.21 -5.04 9.19
CA CYS A 107 4.57 -5.98 10.11
C CYS A 107 4.73 -5.62 11.59
N LYS A 108 5.77 -4.87 11.96
CA LYS A 108 5.93 -4.32 13.32
C LYS A 108 4.90 -3.22 13.65
N GLN A 109 4.23 -2.67 12.65
CA GLN A 109 3.36 -1.50 12.80
C GLN A 109 1.89 -1.81 12.54
N VAL A 110 1.60 -2.79 11.67
CA VAL A 110 0.25 -3.17 11.22
C VAL A 110 0.14 -4.67 11.07
N SER A 111 -1.09 -5.19 11.11
CA SER A 111 -1.40 -6.58 10.77
C SER A 111 -1.75 -6.67 9.29
N PHE A 112 -1.01 -7.48 8.53
CA PHE A 112 -1.33 -7.78 7.15
C PHE A 112 -2.15 -9.05 7.03
N THR A 113 -3.03 -9.09 6.03
CA THR A 113 -3.68 -10.34 5.59
C THR A 113 -2.68 -11.27 4.90
N GLU A 114 -3.10 -12.47 4.56
CA GLU A 114 -2.40 -13.30 3.57
C GLU A 114 -2.21 -12.50 2.27
N PRO A 115 -1.12 -12.76 1.50
CA PRO A 115 -0.82 -12.00 0.29
C PRO A 115 -1.97 -12.02 -0.71
N ASN A 116 -2.36 -10.84 -1.19
CA ASN A 116 -3.39 -10.68 -2.22
C ASN A 116 -2.80 -10.66 -3.63
N SER A 117 -1.60 -10.14 -3.80
CA SER A 117 -0.93 -10.03 -5.10
C SER A 117 0.57 -10.29 -4.98
N SER A 118 1.22 -10.53 -6.13
CA SER A 118 2.67 -10.58 -6.23
C SER A 118 3.12 -9.87 -7.50
N TYR A 119 4.17 -9.07 -7.41
CA TYR A 119 4.64 -8.21 -8.51
C TYR A 119 6.15 -7.96 -8.42
N GLY A 120 6.77 -7.73 -9.59
CA GLY A 120 8.17 -7.36 -9.73
C GLY A 120 8.41 -5.86 -9.66
N GLU A 121 9.66 -5.50 -9.80
CA GLU A 121 10.12 -4.12 -9.90
C GLU A 121 10.13 -3.63 -11.35
N GLY A 122 10.21 -2.31 -11.53
CA GLY A 122 10.29 -1.68 -12.84
C GLY A 122 11.00 -0.34 -12.77
N LEU A 123 11.35 0.16 -13.94
CA LEU A 123 12.01 1.45 -14.09
C LEU A 123 11.39 2.23 -15.24
N LEU A 124 10.95 3.46 -14.95
CA LEU A 124 10.52 4.44 -15.94
C LEU A 124 11.70 5.33 -16.28
N VAL A 125 11.94 5.53 -17.57
CA VAL A 125 13.04 6.37 -18.07
C VAL A 125 12.54 7.29 -19.18
N LYS A 126 13.36 8.27 -19.58
CA LYS A 126 13.13 9.06 -20.80
C LYS A 126 13.09 8.14 -22.02
N LYS A 127 12.22 8.47 -22.97
CA LYS A 127 12.07 7.71 -24.20
C LYS A 127 13.42 7.49 -24.90
N GLY A 128 13.66 6.24 -25.33
CA GLY A 128 14.92 5.80 -25.93
C GLY A 128 15.99 5.43 -24.91
N ASN A 129 15.66 5.42 -23.60
CA ASN A 129 16.58 5.03 -22.52
C ASN A 129 18.01 5.55 -22.70
N PRO A 130 18.25 6.86 -22.73
CA PRO A 130 19.54 7.44 -23.11
C PRO A 130 20.69 7.04 -22.18
N LYS A 131 20.37 6.61 -20.96
CA LYS A 131 21.36 6.12 -19.99
C LYS A 131 21.56 4.60 -20.02
N LYS A 132 20.83 3.89 -20.90
CA LYS A 132 20.91 2.44 -21.10
C LYS A 132 20.74 1.65 -19.80
N LEU A 133 19.83 2.11 -18.93
CA LEU A 133 19.54 1.48 -17.65
C LEU A 133 18.76 0.18 -17.87
N THR A 134 19.13 -0.89 -17.18
CA THR A 134 18.47 -2.20 -17.25
C THR A 134 18.13 -2.75 -15.85
N THR A 135 18.72 -2.16 -14.81
CA THR A 135 18.50 -2.54 -13.41
C THR A 135 18.78 -1.34 -12.49
N TYR A 136 18.35 -1.40 -11.26
CA TYR A 136 18.68 -0.37 -10.24
C TYR A 136 20.18 -0.25 -9.99
N ALA A 137 20.95 -1.35 -10.09
CA ALA A 137 22.40 -1.32 -9.93
C ALA A 137 23.13 -0.46 -10.96
N ASP A 138 22.55 -0.22 -12.14
CA ASP A 138 23.16 0.68 -13.13
C ASP A 138 23.18 2.14 -12.65
N ILE A 139 22.20 2.54 -11.85
CA ILE A 139 22.15 3.87 -11.23
C ILE A 139 23.27 4.03 -10.19
N ALA A 140 23.58 2.97 -9.43
CA ALA A 140 24.65 2.99 -8.44
C ALA A 140 26.05 3.16 -9.06
N LYS A 141 26.25 2.70 -10.31
CA LYS A 141 27.53 2.79 -11.04
C LYS A 141 27.90 4.22 -11.46
N ASP A 142 26.91 5.09 -11.63
CA ASP A 142 27.11 6.49 -12.01
C ASP A 142 26.51 7.44 -10.95
N PRO A 143 27.35 8.05 -10.10
CA PRO A 143 26.89 8.95 -9.04
C PRO A 143 26.19 10.23 -9.54
N SER A 144 26.30 10.55 -10.83
CA SER A 144 25.61 11.71 -11.42
C SER A 144 24.14 11.45 -11.68
N LEU A 145 23.73 10.17 -11.80
CA LEU A 145 22.36 9.79 -12.08
C LEU A 145 21.45 10.01 -10.87
N LYS A 146 20.21 10.41 -11.15
CA LYS A 146 19.17 10.61 -10.16
C LYS A 146 17.98 9.69 -10.44
N VAL A 147 17.39 9.15 -9.40
CA VAL A 147 16.19 8.31 -9.46
C VAL A 147 15.11 8.83 -8.53
N ALA A 148 13.90 9.02 -9.05
CA ALA A 148 12.76 9.36 -8.23
C ALA A 148 12.11 8.10 -7.64
N VAL A 149 11.52 8.24 -6.46
CA VAL A 149 10.75 7.20 -5.76
C VAL A 149 9.62 7.87 -4.98
N VAL A 150 8.46 7.22 -4.89
CA VAL A 150 7.36 7.70 -4.05
C VAL A 150 7.72 7.55 -2.56
N SER A 151 7.35 8.56 -1.78
CA SER A 151 7.52 8.56 -0.33
C SER A 151 6.93 7.31 0.32
N GLY A 152 7.71 6.63 1.16
CA GLY A 152 7.29 5.42 1.88
C GLY A 152 7.27 4.12 1.05
N ALA A 153 7.69 4.18 -0.23
CA ALA A 153 7.84 2.97 -1.05
C ALA A 153 9.11 2.20 -0.66
N ASN A 154 9.01 0.87 -0.65
CA ASN A 154 10.13 -0.03 -0.35
C ASN A 154 11.22 -0.06 -1.44
N ASN A 155 10.94 0.49 -2.62
CA ASN A 155 11.95 0.71 -3.67
C ASN A 155 13.16 1.51 -3.17
N ILE A 156 12.98 2.39 -2.16
CA ILE A 156 14.08 3.13 -1.52
C ILE A 156 15.09 2.15 -0.91
N ASP A 157 14.61 1.14 -0.22
CA ASP A 157 15.46 0.15 0.44
C ASP A 157 16.16 -0.76 -0.59
N PHE A 158 15.47 -1.11 -1.67
CA PHE A 158 16.07 -1.88 -2.76
C PHE A 158 17.15 -1.10 -3.51
N LEU A 159 16.93 0.19 -3.77
CA LEU A 159 17.93 1.07 -4.35
C LEU A 159 19.18 1.16 -3.47
N ARG A 160 19.00 1.36 -2.16
CA ARG A 160 20.11 1.37 -1.19
C ARG A 160 20.85 0.04 -1.14
N ALA A 161 20.11 -1.08 -1.13
CA ALA A 161 20.69 -2.42 -1.07
C ALA A 161 21.60 -2.73 -2.27
N VAL A 162 21.32 -2.17 -3.45
CA VAL A 162 22.17 -2.31 -4.64
C VAL A 162 23.23 -1.20 -4.78
N GLY A 163 23.38 -0.33 -3.77
CA GLY A 163 24.45 0.65 -3.68
C GLY A 163 24.11 2.07 -4.18
N VAL A 164 22.85 2.37 -4.51
CA VAL A 164 22.40 3.73 -4.85
C VAL A 164 22.48 4.60 -3.60
N LYS A 165 23.15 5.75 -3.71
CA LYS A 165 23.34 6.68 -2.58
C LYS A 165 22.09 7.52 -2.36
N ASP A 166 21.82 7.92 -1.11
CA ASP A 166 20.69 8.82 -0.78
C ASP A 166 20.73 10.13 -1.57
N SER A 167 21.92 10.64 -1.88
CA SER A 167 22.08 11.82 -2.73
C SER A 167 21.60 11.65 -4.16
N GLN A 168 21.41 10.42 -4.62
CA GLN A 168 20.87 10.09 -5.95
C GLN A 168 19.34 9.92 -5.93
N ILE A 169 18.74 9.70 -4.74
CA ILE A 169 17.31 9.44 -4.58
C ILE A 169 16.55 10.75 -4.40
N VAL A 170 15.51 10.93 -5.22
CA VAL A 170 14.60 12.08 -5.17
C VAL A 170 13.21 11.58 -4.76
N ILE A 171 12.73 12.06 -3.62
CA ILE A 171 11.40 11.66 -3.13
C ILE A 171 10.32 12.51 -3.79
N ILE A 172 9.31 11.84 -4.36
CA ILE A 172 8.07 12.44 -4.87
C ILE A 172 6.87 11.97 -4.03
N GLN A 173 5.74 12.69 -4.10
CA GLN A 173 4.59 12.39 -3.26
C GLN A 173 3.54 11.53 -3.97
N ALA A 174 3.45 11.63 -5.30
CA ALA A 174 2.47 10.89 -6.09
C ALA A 174 3.12 10.22 -7.30
N ASN A 175 2.66 9.00 -7.65
CA ASN A 175 3.12 8.29 -8.84
C ASN A 175 2.82 9.07 -10.14
N ALA A 176 1.72 9.83 -10.16
CA ALA A 176 1.34 10.66 -11.30
C ALA A 176 2.38 11.74 -11.67
N ASP A 177 3.23 12.15 -10.72
CA ASP A 177 4.28 13.14 -10.96
C ASP A 177 5.52 12.52 -11.62
N ALA A 178 5.64 11.21 -11.65
CA ALA A 178 6.84 10.51 -12.11
C ALA A 178 7.20 10.81 -13.58
N PRO A 179 6.26 10.80 -14.56
CA PRO A 179 6.59 11.07 -15.95
C PRO A 179 7.20 12.47 -16.15
N SER A 180 6.61 13.50 -15.58
CA SER A 180 7.12 14.88 -15.66
C SER A 180 8.46 15.05 -14.92
N THR A 181 8.62 14.37 -13.78
CA THR A 181 9.86 14.36 -13.01
C THR A 181 10.99 13.70 -13.79
N VAL A 182 10.74 12.55 -14.44
CA VAL A 182 11.73 11.87 -15.30
C VAL A 182 12.10 12.74 -16.50
N GLN A 183 11.14 13.43 -17.13
CA GLN A 183 11.43 14.28 -18.28
C GLN A 183 12.31 15.50 -17.92
N SER A 184 12.21 16.03 -16.68
CA SER A 184 12.81 17.34 -16.35
C SER A 184 13.88 17.32 -15.26
N ARG A 185 13.84 16.36 -14.30
CA ARG A 185 14.64 16.48 -13.06
C ARG A 185 15.50 15.28 -12.74
N VAL A 186 15.12 14.07 -13.17
CA VAL A 186 15.81 12.83 -12.84
C VAL A 186 16.01 11.98 -14.08
N ASP A 187 16.84 10.96 -13.99
CA ASP A 187 17.14 10.06 -15.11
C ASP A 187 16.16 8.87 -15.15
N ALA A 188 15.60 8.48 -13.99
CA ALA A 188 14.71 7.35 -13.86
C ALA A 188 13.69 7.56 -12.73
N TYR A 189 12.64 6.73 -12.72
CA TYR A 189 11.72 6.54 -11.60
C TYR A 189 11.57 5.06 -11.30
N ALA A 190 11.81 4.68 -10.06
CA ALA A 190 11.72 3.31 -9.57
C ALA A 190 10.35 3.06 -8.93
N ALA A 191 9.64 2.06 -9.44
CA ALA A 191 8.36 1.61 -8.93
C ALA A 191 8.14 0.14 -9.31
N THR A 192 6.94 -0.38 -9.07
CA THR A 192 6.60 -1.73 -9.54
C THR A 192 6.43 -1.77 -11.06
N GLU A 193 6.59 -2.95 -11.65
CA GLU A 193 6.44 -3.17 -13.09
C GLU A 193 5.09 -2.70 -13.63
N LEU A 194 3.99 -2.93 -12.87
CA LEU A 194 2.63 -2.56 -13.25
C LEU A 194 2.41 -1.04 -13.17
N THR A 195 2.89 -0.39 -12.11
CA THR A 195 2.80 1.08 -12.01
C THR A 195 3.53 1.75 -13.17
N VAL A 196 4.76 1.30 -13.48
CA VAL A 196 5.53 1.85 -14.60
C VAL A 196 4.79 1.64 -15.92
N SER A 197 4.24 0.44 -16.14
CA SER A 197 3.45 0.14 -17.35
C SER A 197 2.26 1.10 -17.49
N LYS A 198 1.51 1.34 -16.43
CA LYS A 198 0.34 2.25 -16.45
C LYS A 198 0.73 3.71 -16.66
N LEU A 199 1.86 4.15 -16.12
CA LEU A 199 2.37 5.50 -16.34
C LEU A 199 2.77 5.75 -17.80
N VAL A 200 3.32 4.74 -18.47
CA VAL A 200 3.68 4.83 -19.90
C VAL A 200 2.44 4.92 -20.79
N GLU A 201 1.36 4.15 -20.48
CA GLU A 201 0.10 4.20 -21.24
C GLU A 201 -0.48 5.61 -21.30
N GLY A 202 -0.35 6.39 -20.22
CA GLY A 202 -0.88 7.75 -20.10
C GLY A 202 0.11 8.89 -20.41
N SER A 203 1.36 8.59 -20.83
CA SER A 203 2.41 9.62 -20.90
C SER A 203 3.28 9.51 -22.16
N GLN A 204 3.54 10.66 -22.79
CA GLN A 204 4.51 10.74 -23.88
C GLN A 204 5.91 11.10 -23.33
N GLY A 205 6.96 10.73 -24.05
CA GLY A 205 8.35 11.11 -23.72
C GLY A 205 9.02 10.28 -22.63
N VAL A 206 8.33 9.27 -22.11
CA VAL A 206 8.88 8.27 -21.18
C VAL A 206 8.62 6.86 -21.70
N GLU A 207 9.37 5.90 -21.19
CA GLU A 207 9.19 4.48 -21.49
C GLU A 207 9.52 3.60 -20.27
N GLN A 208 8.95 2.42 -20.24
CA GLN A 208 9.35 1.36 -19.33
C GLN A 208 10.61 0.68 -19.83
N VAL A 209 11.58 0.49 -18.96
CA VAL A 209 12.76 -0.31 -19.29
C VAL A 209 12.37 -1.77 -19.54
N LYS A 210 12.67 -2.26 -20.73
CA LYS A 210 12.44 -3.67 -21.14
C LYS A 210 13.61 -4.16 -22.01
N PRO A 211 14.26 -5.30 -21.66
CA PRO A 211 14.03 -6.07 -20.43
C PRO A 211 14.52 -5.29 -19.19
N PHE A 212 13.86 -5.49 -18.05
CA PHE A 212 14.32 -5.02 -16.75
C PHE A 212 14.70 -6.22 -15.88
N THR A 213 15.82 -6.12 -15.17
CA THR A 213 16.28 -7.14 -14.23
C THR A 213 15.98 -6.69 -12.81
N ASP A 214 15.16 -7.45 -12.10
CA ASP A 214 14.85 -7.18 -10.69
C ASP A 214 16.14 -7.10 -9.85
N PRO A 215 16.19 -6.17 -8.86
CA PRO A 215 17.34 -6.06 -7.98
C PRO A 215 17.57 -7.35 -7.20
N ILE A 216 18.84 -7.68 -6.96
CA ILE A 216 19.24 -8.81 -6.10
C ILE A 216 19.50 -8.26 -4.70
N VAL A 217 18.72 -8.71 -3.75
CA VAL A 217 18.89 -8.38 -2.32
C VAL A 217 19.04 -9.67 -1.55
N ASP A 218 20.06 -9.76 -0.69
CA ASP A 218 20.41 -10.96 0.06
C ASP A 218 20.57 -12.22 -0.82
N GLY A 219 21.12 -12.03 -2.04
CA GLY A 219 21.39 -13.11 -2.98
C GLY A 219 20.15 -13.64 -3.73
N LYS A 220 18.98 -12.99 -3.59
CA LYS A 220 17.74 -13.39 -4.27
C LYS A 220 17.17 -12.23 -5.09
N PRO A 221 16.55 -12.51 -6.26
CA PRO A 221 15.76 -11.49 -6.96
C PRO A 221 14.61 -11.01 -6.05
N VAL A 222 14.41 -9.69 -6.01
CA VAL A 222 13.31 -9.08 -5.27
C VAL A 222 11.98 -9.49 -5.90
N ARG A 223 11.06 -9.93 -5.05
CA ARG A 223 9.66 -10.15 -5.40
C ARG A 223 8.79 -9.60 -4.29
N ASN A 224 7.83 -8.77 -4.65
CA ASN A 224 6.90 -8.15 -3.70
C ASN A 224 5.62 -8.98 -3.56
N TYR A 225 5.01 -8.86 -2.38
CA TYR A 225 3.74 -9.51 -2.04
C TYR A 225 2.85 -8.49 -1.36
N GLY A 226 1.83 -8.02 -2.07
CA GLY A 226 0.88 -7.04 -1.58
C GLY A 226 -0.18 -7.66 -0.69
N GLY A 227 -0.64 -6.90 0.31
CA GLY A 227 -1.72 -7.32 1.19
C GLY A 227 -2.52 -6.15 1.75
N PHE A 228 -3.63 -6.47 2.40
CA PHE A 228 -4.45 -5.51 3.13
C PHE A 228 -3.85 -5.30 4.52
N ALA A 229 -3.80 -4.04 4.97
CA ALA A 229 -3.26 -3.70 6.27
C ALA A 229 -4.37 -3.23 7.22
N PHE A 230 -4.32 -3.69 8.45
CA PHE A 230 -5.22 -3.37 9.55
C PHE A 230 -4.42 -2.93 10.78
N ARG A 231 -5.07 -2.27 11.74
CA ARG A 231 -4.45 -2.05 13.05
C ARG A 231 -4.28 -3.38 13.78
N PRO A 232 -3.21 -3.58 14.54
CA PRO A 232 -2.99 -4.82 15.31
C PRO A 232 -4.10 -5.10 16.34
N GLU A 233 -4.69 -4.05 16.90
CA GLU A 233 -5.78 -4.17 17.87
C GLU A 233 -7.12 -4.58 17.25
N ASP A 234 -7.35 -4.34 15.95
CA ASP A 234 -8.59 -4.72 15.24
C ASP A 234 -8.57 -6.18 14.80
N LYS A 235 -8.07 -7.07 15.65
CA LYS A 235 -7.78 -8.47 15.35
C LYS A 235 -9.00 -9.25 14.85
N GLU A 236 -10.16 -9.06 15.46
CA GLU A 236 -11.39 -9.77 15.07
C GLU A 236 -11.79 -9.43 13.63
N LEU A 237 -11.79 -8.14 13.28
CA LEU A 237 -12.10 -7.66 11.94
C LEU A 237 -11.06 -8.16 10.92
N HIS A 238 -9.76 -8.06 11.27
CA HIS A 238 -8.67 -8.58 10.44
C HIS A 238 -8.82 -10.07 10.17
N ASP A 239 -9.05 -10.89 11.19
CA ASP A 239 -9.12 -12.35 11.06
C ASP A 239 -10.34 -12.78 10.22
N ALA A 240 -11.49 -12.10 10.43
CA ALA A 240 -12.69 -12.35 9.62
C ALA A 240 -12.45 -11.99 8.14
N PHE A 241 -11.86 -10.82 7.88
CA PHE A 241 -11.52 -10.40 6.51
C PHE A 241 -10.51 -11.35 5.88
N ASN A 242 -9.44 -11.70 6.59
CA ASN A 242 -8.40 -12.59 6.10
C ASN A 242 -8.93 -13.99 5.77
N LYS A 243 -9.82 -14.54 6.59
CA LYS A 243 -10.49 -15.82 6.34
C LYS A 243 -11.28 -15.79 5.03
N GLU A 244 -12.12 -14.76 4.84
CA GLU A 244 -12.90 -14.62 3.61
C GLU A 244 -12.01 -14.35 2.39
N LEU A 245 -10.90 -13.59 2.54
CA LEU A 245 -9.92 -13.39 1.48
C LEU A 245 -9.29 -14.73 1.04
N VAL A 246 -8.87 -15.57 1.98
CA VAL A 246 -8.28 -16.89 1.69
C VAL A 246 -9.27 -17.78 0.94
N ASP A 247 -10.55 -17.72 1.28
CA ASP A 247 -11.59 -18.49 0.57
C ASP A 247 -11.92 -17.86 -0.80
N PHE A 248 -11.97 -16.52 -0.89
CA PHE A 248 -12.21 -15.82 -2.16
C PHE A 248 -11.07 -16.04 -3.17
N ARG A 249 -9.82 -16.12 -2.73
CA ARG A 249 -8.63 -16.40 -3.59
C ARG A 249 -8.74 -17.71 -4.36
N LYS A 250 -9.58 -18.66 -3.93
CA LYS A 250 -9.80 -19.94 -4.61
C LYS A 250 -10.80 -19.86 -5.77
N THR A 251 -11.46 -18.71 -5.95
CA THR A 251 -12.53 -18.52 -6.93
C THR A 251 -12.01 -17.97 -8.27
N GLU A 252 -12.75 -18.25 -9.36
CA GLU A 252 -12.47 -17.66 -10.66
C GLU A 252 -12.64 -16.13 -10.65
N ASP A 253 -13.57 -15.60 -9.86
CA ASP A 253 -13.84 -14.15 -9.81
C ASP A 253 -12.65 -13.38 -9.24
N TYR A 254 -11.96 -13.93 -8.24
CA TYR A 254 -10.70 -13.37 -7.77
C TYR A 254 -9.65 -13.32 -8.90
N GLN A 255 -9.46 -14.41 -9.64
CA GLN A 255 -8.51 -14.45 -10.75
C GLN A 255 -8.88 -13.44 -11.85
N LYS A 256 -10.18 -13.34 -12.21
CA LYS A 256 -10.66 -12.35 -13.19
C LYS A 256 -10.36 -10.92 -12.75
N ILE A 257 -10.58 -10.58 -11.47
CA ILE A 257 -10.24 -9.24 -10.95
C ILE A 257 -8.75 -8.97 -11.15
N LEU A 258 -7.87 -9.83 -10.66
CA LEU A 258 -6.42 -9.60 -10.72
C LEU A 258 -5.91 -9.51 -12.17
N MET A 259 -6.37 -10.43 -13.04
CA MET A 259 -5.96 -10.45 -14.44
C MET A 259 -6.46 -9.22 -15.21
N SER A 260 -7.63 -8.67 -14.90
CA SER A 260 -8.14 -7.44 -15.53
C SER A 260 -7.26 -6.22 -15.25
N TYR A 261 -6.47 -6.26 -14.19
CA TYR A 261 -5.49 -5.24 -13.83
C TYR A 261 -4.07 -5.54 -14.31
N GLY A 262 -3.87 -6.65 -15.04
CA GLY A 262 -2.60 -6.98 -15.68
C GLY A 262 -1.71 -7.94 -14.89
N LEU A 263 -2.17 -8.51 -13.77
CA LEU A 263 -1.42 -9.58 -13.12
C LEU A 263 -1.47 -10.87 -13.96
N SER A 264 -0.33 -11.52 -14.08
CA SER A 264 -0.24 -12.82 -14.75
C SER A 264 -0.73 -13.95 -13.83
N ALA A 265 -1.14 -15.07 -14.43
CA ALA A 265 -1.47 -16.28 -13.66
C ALA A 265 -0.30 -16.76 -12.79
N GLU A 266 0.95 -16.55 -13.24
CA GLU A 266 2.15 -16.86 -12.46
C GLU A 266 2.25 -15.96 -11.22
N SER A 267 2.02 -14.66 -11.35
CA SER A 267 2.00 -13.70 -10.23
C SER A 267 0.93 -14.05 -9.21
N ILE A 268 -0.27 -14.44 -9.66
CA ILE A 268 -1.36 -14.89 -8.79
C ILE A 268 -0.96 -16.15 -8.03
N LYS A 269 -0.37 -17.13 -8.73
CA LYS A 269 0.14 -18.37 -8.12
C LYS A 269 1.26 -18.09 -7.13
N ALA A 270 2.17 -17.17 -7.44
CA ALA A 270 3.26 -16.78 -6.54
C ALA A 270 2.73 -16.18 -5.23
N ALA A 271 1.70 -15.31 -5.30
CA ALA A 271 1.04 -14.78 -4.12
C ALA A 271 0.41 -15.91 -3.26
N ALA A 272 -0.25 -16.87 -3.92
CA ALA A 272 -0.89 -17.98 -3.23
C ALA A 272 0.09 -18.94 -2.55
N ALA A 273 1.34 -19.00 -3.02
CA ALA A 273 2.38 -19.88 -2.50
C ALA A 273 3.12 -19.33 -1.26
N LYS A 274 2.89 -18.06 -0.91
CA LYS A 274 3.47 -17.40 0.27
C LYS A 274 2.44 -17.24 1.37
N ASN A 275 2.92 -17.16 2.61
CA ASN A 275 2.11 -16.80 3.77
C ASN A 275 2.66 -15.55 4.45
N VAL A 276 1.78 -14.84 5.14
CA VAL A 276 2.10 -13.57 5.80
C VAL A 276 3.15 -13.75 6.91
N ALA A 277 3.14 -14.87 7.62
CA ALA A 277 4.08 -15.11 8.72
C ALA A 277 5.53 -15.19 8.23
N ASP A 278 5.77 -15.88 7.10
CA ASP A 278 7.09 -15.96 6.50
C ASP A 278 7.55 -14.60 5.96
N LEU A 279 6.66 -13.86 5.30
CA LEU A 279 6.97 -12.52 4.78
C LEU A 279 7.29 -11.53 5.91
N CYS A 280 6.54 -11.57 7.00
CA CYS A 280 6.84 -10.76 8.20
C CYS A 280 8.14 -11.17 8.89
N ALA A 281 8.59 -12.40 8.72
CA ALA A 281 9.88 -12.90 9.21
C ALA A 281 11.03 -12.66 8.22
N GLY A 282 10.78 -12.10 7.03
CA GLY A 282 11.81 -11.86 5.99
C GLY A 282 12.26 -13.13 5.23
N LYS A 283 11.37 -14.14 5.11
CA LYS A 283 11.67 -15.44 4.51
C LYS A 283 11.15 -15.58 3.08
#